data_8f1a32d6f28860654d6bcb1c00f82f40
#
_entry.id   8f1a32d6f28860654d6bcb1c00f82f40
#
_cell.length_a   1.000
_cell.length_b   1.000
_cell.length_c   1.000
_cell.angle_alpha   90.00
_cell.angle_beta   90.00
_cell.angle_gamma   90.00
#
_symmetry.space_group_name_H-M   'P 1'
#
loop_
_entity.id
_entity.type
_entity.pdbx_description
1 polymer ?
#
loop_
_entity_poly.entity_id
_entity_poly.type
_entity_poly.pdbx_seq_one_letter_code
_entity_poly.pdbx_strand_id
1 'polypeptide(L)'
;MALFPKFSKKRDGVNVVMEQRLLQSVNNLILNSETCTGCGICTEACPEEAIVLGLVGASRRGAINYATPIDVDETKCSYCGVCVIMCPFNALTLKVDNQERLPIIEKEGFPQYDMKAEIDDEKCVRCTVCEEVCPRDAIDRNVPAYEGTYKGPVAGAKERHTAIKTKTTFAVDKEKCSLCGLCGALCPALTVKHKEFTAEVGKVEGEVVWDEAKCNACKVCVEACPEECITVEREVISDKVDGKVTIEKDNCCTCTWCAKNCPTEAITVEKIFEGDIEFHSEKCPGGCSTCAEICPANAIYLPSEKPAAEMGHNIEATIAVNKDYCILCGACVNACPGEDIIVLQRTGIRMKGTETDLFKKIKEKLCRKRTSKVQESIAGQVGLKMMEKA
;
A
#
# COMPACT_ATOMS: atom_id res chain seq x y z
N MET A 1 -13.08 -44.28 13.57
CA MET A 1 -13.10 -43.13 14.50
C MET A 1 -12.17 -42.07 13.94
N ALA A 2 -12.70 -40.88 13.60
CA ALA A 2 -11.85 -39.80 13.16
C ALA A 2 -11.10 -39.24 14.37
N LEU A 3 -9.80 -39.46 14.39
CA LEU A 3 -8.91 -38.96 15.44
C LEU A 3 -8.78 -37.41 15.28
N PHE A 4 -8.68 -36.73 16.40
CA PHE A 4 -8.28 -35.31 16.43
C PHE A 4 -6.77 -35.20 16.22
N PRO A 5 -6.28 -34.06 15.64
CA PRO A 5 -7.03 -32.86 15.24
C PRO A 5 -7.82 -33.01 13.91
N LYS A 6 -8.91 -32.26 13.76
CA LYS A 6 -9.62 -32.13 12.49
C LYS A 6 -9.31 -30.75 11.89
N PHE A 7 -9.08 -30.71 10.59
CA PHE A 7 -8.80 -29.49 9.86
C PHE A 7 -9.87 -29.21 8.82
N SER A 8 -10.18 -27.96 8.61
CA SER A 8 -11.01 -27.51 7.49
C SER A 8 -10.58 -26.15 6.98
N LYS A 9 -10.77 -25.92 5.69
CA LYS A 9 -10.52 -24.66 5.02
C LYS A 9 -11.74 -24.27 4.22
N LYS A 10 -12.30 -23.11 4.48
CA LYS A 10 -13.54 -22.64 3.84
C LYS A 10 -13.37 -21.17 3.43
N ARG A 11 -13.97 -20.83 2.30
CA ARG A 11 -14.13 -19.44 1.86
C ARG A 11 -15.49 -18.92 2.32
N ASP A 12 -15.48 -17.75 2.96
CA ASP A 12 -16.67 -17.02 3.39
C ASP A 12 -16.53 -15.57 2.91
N GLY A 13 -17.14 -15.29 1.76
CA GLY A 13 -16.99 -14.01 1.08
C GLY A 13 -15.54 -13.70 0.74
N VAL A 14 -15.05 -12.59 1.29
CA VAL A 14 -13.65 -12.13 1.14
C VAL A 14 -12.68 -12.85 2.08
N ASN A 15 -13.20 -13.58 3.06
CA ASN A 15 -12.41 -14.26 4.06
C ASN A 15 -12.16 -15.73 3.68
N VAL A 16 -10.96 -16.21 4.03
CA VAL A 16 -10.63 -17.63 4.02
C VAL A 16 -10.38 -18.05 5.45
N VAL A 17 -11.20 -18.98 5.95
CA VAL A 17 -11.14 -19.47 7.32
C VAL A 17 -10.46 -20.84 7.32
N MET A 18 -9.33 -20.97 8.01
CA MET A 18 -8.63 -22.19 8.30
C MET A 18 -8.93 -22.59 9.75
N GLU A 19 -9.63 -23.70 9.92
CA GLU A 19 -10.04 -24.21 11.24
C GLU A 19 -9.21 -25.43 11.62
N GLN A 20 -8.71 -25.41 12.86
CA GLN A 20 -8.18 -26.58 13.55
C GLN A 20 -9.08 -26.87 14.75
N ARG A 21 -9.71 -28.03 14.76
CA ARG A 21 -10.53 -28.49 15.88
C ARG A 21 -9.80 -29.52 16.70
N LEU A 22 -9.53 -29.20 17.93
CA LEU A 22 -8.97 -30.07 18.95
C LEU A 22 -10.10 -30.63 19.82
N LEU A 23 -9.75 -31.48 20.80
CA LEU A 23 -10.75 -32.05 21.72
C LEU A 23 -11.42 -31.00 22.60
N GLN A 24 -10.70 -29.97 23.01
CA GLN A 24 -11.16 -28.98 24.00
C GLN A 24 -11.13 -27.53 23.45
N SER A 25 -10.64 -27.31 22.23
CA SER A 25 -10.55 -25.98 21.67
C SER A 25 -10.70 -25.96 20.14
N VAL A 26 -11.08 -24.81 19.60
CA VAL A 26 -11.19 -24.56 18.18
C VAL A 26 -10.35 -23.33 17.83
N ASN A 27 -9.39 -23.51 16.94
CA ASN A 27 -8.53 -22.44 16.44
C ASN A 27 -8.97 -22.06 15.02
N ASN A 28 -9.20 -20.78 14.77
CA ASN A 28 -9.56 -20.25 13.46
C ASN A 28 -8.54 -19.18 13.05
N LEU A 29 -7.75 -19.46 12.02
CA LEU A 29 -6.96 -18.44 11.34
C LEU A 29 -7.76 -17.91 10.15
N ILE A 30 -8.04 -16.62 10.15
CA ILE A 30 -8.88 -15.96 9.15
C ILE A 30 -7.99 -15.04 8.31
N LEU A 31 -8.00 -15.25 7.01
CA LEU A 31 -7.34 -14.38 6.02
C LEU A 31 -8.39 -13.53 5.32
N ASN A 32 -8.28 -12.21 5.42
CA ASN A 32 -9.01 -11.29 4.54
C ASN A 32 -8.24 -11.09 3.24
N SER A 33 -8.78 -11.60 2.13
CA SER A 33 -8.11 -11.59 0.83
C SER A 33 -8.06 -10.21 0.17
N GLU A 34 -8.96 -9.29 0.51
CA GLU A 34 -8.95 -7.91 0.00
C GLU A 34 -7.92 -7.05 0.71
N THR A 35 -7.79 -7.22 2.02
CA THR A 35 -6.80 -6.50 2.82
C THR A 35 -5.37 -7.03 2.58
N CYS A 36 -5.25 -8.32 2.24
CA CYS A 36 -3.96 -8.94 1.96
C CYS A 36 -3.32 -8.37 0.69
N THR A 37 -2.15 -7.76 0.82
CA THR A 37 -1.40 -7.17 -0.30
C THR A 37 -0.47 -8.14 -1.01
N GLY A 38 -0.27 -9.36 -0.47
CA GLY A 38 0.70 -10.31 -0.99
C GLY A 38 2.17 -9.93 -0.73
N CYS A 39 2.42 -9.15 0.32
CA CYS A 39 3.77 -8.67 0.66
C CYS A 39 4.76 -9.78 1.04
N GLY A 40 4.28 -10.98 1.41
CA GLY A 40 5.10 -12.14 1.73
C GLY A 40 5.81 -12.10 3.08
N ILE A 41 5.52 -11.10 3.95
CA ILE A 41 6.14 -11.02 5.28
C ILE A 41 5.74 -12.22 6.14
N CYS A 42 4.46 -12.62 6.09
CA CYS A 42 3.96 -13.78 6.83
C CYS A 42 4.55 -15.11 6.34
N THR A 43 4.94 -15.22 5.06
CA THR A 43 5.60 -16.42 4.53
C THR A 43 6.99 -16.60 5.11
N GLU A 44 7.76 -15.49 5.18
CA GLU A 44 9.11 -15.49 5.78
C GLU A 44 9.08 -15.63 7.31
N ALA A 45 8.00 -15.13 7.93
CA ALA A 45 7.85 -15.13 9.37
C ALA A 45 7.30 -16.46 9.93
N CYS A 46 6.69 -17.32 9.10
CA CYS A 46 6.07 -18.55 9.58
C CYS A 46 7.14 -19.56 10.05
N PRO A 47 7.15 -19.95 11.33
CA PRO A 47 8.13 -20.91 11.83
C PRO A 47 7.90 -22.32 11.26
N GLU A 48 6.65 -22.66 10.90
CA GLU A 48 6.25 -23.96 10.38
C GLU A 48 6.28 -24.03 8.83
N GLU A 49 6.66 -22.92 8.16
CA GLU A 49 6.63 -22.80 6.70
C GLU A 49 5.27 -23.22 6.10
N ALA A 50 4.19 -22.94 6.85
CA ALA A 50 2.83 -23.29 6.48
C ALA A 50 2.20 -22.28 5.48
N ILE A 51 2.83 -21.15 5.20
CA ILE A 51 2.30 -20.07 4.36
C ILE A 51 3.13 -19.94 3.09
N VAL A 52 2.47 -19.95 1.95
CA VAL A 52 3.09 -19.76 0.64
C VAL A 52 2.49 -18.59 -0.09
N LEU A 53 3.25 -17.97 -1.00
CA LEU A 53 2.74 -16.95 -1.90
C LEU A 53 1.88 -17.60 -2.99
N GLY A 54 0.76 -16.97 -3.31
CA GLY A 54 -0.03 -17.25 -4.50
C GLY A 54 0.41 -16.39 -5.70
N LEU A 55 -0.47 -16.29 -6.70
CA LEU A 55 -0.28 -15.42 -7.86
C LEU A 55 -0.62 -13.97 -7.49
N VAL A 56 0.28 -13.29 -6.77
CA VAL A 56 0.02 -11.99 -6.16
C VAL A 56 -0.48 -10.96 -7.16
N GLY A 57 0.21 -10.78 -8.28
CA GLY A 57 -0.16 -9.80 -9.31
C GLY A 57 -1.55 -10.07 -9.90
N ALA A 58 -1.83 -11.30 -10.30
CA ALA A 58 -3.12 -11.69 -10.88
C ALA A 58 -4.28 -11.62 -9.87
N SER A 59 -4.04 -12.08 -8.64
CA SER A 59 -5.03 -12.05 -7.56
C SER A 59 -5.38 -10.62 -7.14
N ARG A 60 -4.39 -9.75 -6.96
CA ARG A 60 -4.60 -8.37 -6.54
C ARG A 60 -5.25 -7.48 -7.61
N ARG A 61 -5.01 -7.77 -8.88
CA ARG A 61 -5.64 -7.07 -10.02
C ARG A 61 -7.04 -7.61 -10.37
N GLY A 62 -7.53 -8.60 -9.65
CA GLY A 62 -8.83 -9.22 -9.91
C GLY A 62 -8.87 -10.08 -11.17
N ALA A 63 -7.73 -10.41 -11.76
CA ALA A 63 -7.66 -11.31 -12.93
C ALA A 63 -8.01 -12.75 -12.57
N ILE A 64 -7.88 -13.11 -11.31
CA ILE A 64 -8.20 -14.44 -10.76
C ILE A 64 -9.01 -14.28 -9.47
N ASN A 65 -10.33 -14.51 -9.54
CA ASN A 65 -11.22 -14.27 -8.40
C ASN A 65 -11.22 -15.39 -7.34
N TYR A 66 -10.74 -16.59 -7.68
CA TYR A 66 -10.69 -17.72 -6.75
C TYR A 66 -9.37 -17.88 -6.02
N ALA A 67 -8.30 -17.22 -6.48
CA ALA A 67 -7.00 -17.28 -5.85
C ALA A 67 -6.80 -16.12 -4.86
N THR A 68 -6.13 -16.41 -3.75
CA THR A 68 -5.71 -15.43 -2.75
C THR A 68 -4.24 -15.07 -2.92
N PRO A 69 -3.78 -13.88 -2.47
CA PRO A 69 -2.37 -13.50 -2.55
C PRO A 69 -1.41 -14.42 -1.78
N ILE A 70 -1.93 -15.11 -0.77
CA ILE A 70 -1.22 -16.15 -0.01
C ILE A 70 -2.12 -17.36 0.18
N ASP A 71 -1.52 -18.53 0.37
CA ASP A 71 -2.21 -19.75 0.80
C ASP A 71 -1.59 -20.28 2.09
N VAL A 72 -2.42 -20.88 2.95
CA VAL A 72 -2.01 -21.43 4.25
C VAL A 72 -2.35 -22.91 4.27
N ASP A 73 -1.36 -23.75 4.54
CA ASP A 73 -1.57 -25.18 4.82
C ASP A 73 -2.04 -25.33 6.27
N GLU A 74 -3.33 -25.53 6.44
CA GLU A 74 -3.99 -25.65 7.74
C GLU A 74 -3.49 -26.84 8.58
N THR A 75 -2.89 -27.85 7.93
CA THR A 75 -2.38 -29.05 8.59
C THR A 75 -0.97 -28.85 9.15
N LYS A 76 -0.19 -27.96 8.54
CA LYS A 76 1.14 -27.55 9.03
C LYS A 76 1.07 -26.41 10.04
N CYS A 77 0.02 -25.61 9.96
CA CYS A 77 -0.12 -24.42 10.80
C CYS A 77 -0.23 -24.80 12.27
N SER A 78 0.64 -24.23 13.12
CA SER A 78 0.60 -24.39 14.58
C SER A 78 -0.36 -23.43 15.28
N TYR A 79 -1.02 -22.53 14.53
CA TYR A 79 -1.91 -21.49 15.05
C TYR A 79 -1.26 -20.63 16.16
N CYS A 80 0.03 -20.36 16.03
CA CYS A 80 0.81 -19.59 17.01
C CYS A 80 0.51 -18.08 17.01
N GLY A 81 0.07 -17.52 15.87
CA GLY A 81 -0.26 -16.11 15.73
C GLY A 81 0.89 -15.20 15.27
N VAL A 82 2.09 -15.72 14.99
CA VAL A 82 3.23 -14.93 14.47
C VAL A 82 2.85 -14.19 13.19
N CYS A 83 2.19 -14.85 12.24
CA CYS A 83 1.77 -14.26 10.97
C CYS A 83 0.77 -13.10 11.15
N VAL A 84 -0.05 -13.13 12.20
CA VAL A 84 -0.97 -12.04 12.55
C VAL A 84 -0.18 -10.81 13.00
N ILE A 85 0.76 -10.99 13.94
CA ILE A 85 1.59 -9.89 14.46
C ILE A 85 2.45 -9.29 13.35
N MET A 86 3.02 -10.13 12.50
CA MET A 86 3.93 -9.72 11.43
C MET A 86 3.20 -9.20 10.18
N CYS A 87 1.87 -9.14 10.16
CA CYS A 87 1.11 -8.56 9.06
C CYS A 87 0.98 -7.04 9.23
N PRO A 88 1.66 -6.20 8.42
CA PRO A 88 1.57 -4.74 8.55
C PRO A 88 0.24 -4.17 8.02
N PHE A 89 -0.64 -5.04 7.53
CA PHE A 89 -1.94 -4.67 6.95
C PHE A 89 -3.13 -5.26 7.70
N ASN A 90 -2.90 -5.98 8.79
CA ASN A 90 -3.93 -6.67 9.58
C ASN A 90 -4.86 -7.55 8.74
N ALA A 91 -4.29 -8.21 7.71
CA ALA A 91 -5.05 -9.11 6.84
C ALA A 91 -5.30 -10.50 7.44
N LEU A 92 -4.69 -10.80 8.58
CA LEU A 92 -4.82 -12.08 9.27
C LEU A 92 -5.35 -11.87 10.69
N THR A 93 -6.31 -12.69 11.09
CA THR A 93 -6.87 -12.69 12.45
C THR A 93 -6.85 -14.13 12.99
N LEU A 94 -6.43 -14.31 14.22
CA LEU A 94 -6.47 -15.62 14.91
C LEU A 94 -7.50 -15.57 16.03
N LYS A 95 -8.44 -16.53 16.02
CA LYS A 95 -9.40 -16.75 17.08
C LYS A 95 -9.20 -18.13 17.70
N VAL A 96 -9.09 -18.16 19.01
CA VAL A 96 -9.06 -19.38 19.84
C VAL A 96 -10.36 -19.39 20.64
N ASP A 97 -11.20 -20.40 20.43
CA ASP A 97 -12.54 -20.51 21.04
C ASP A 97 -13.39 -19.25 20.81
N ASN A 98 -13.38 -18.72 19.59
CA ASN A 98 -14.06 -17.50 19.14
C ASN A 98 -13.55 -16.18 19.77
N GLN A 99 -12.48 -16.20 20.55
CA GLN A 99 -11.85 -15.00 21.10
C GLN A 99 -10.56 -14.69 20.33
N GLU A 100 -10.32 -13.43 20.02
CA GLU A 100 -9.05 -13.00 19.42
C GLU A 100 -7.93 -13.16 20.45
N ARG A 101 -7.01 -14.07 20.18
CA ARG A 101 -5.88 -14.39 21.06
C ARG A 101 -4.65 -14.68 20.22
N LEU A 102 -3.50 -14.31 20.77
CA LEU A 102 -2.20 -14.49 20.13
C LEU A 102 -1.30 -15.34 21.06
N PRO A 103 -1.37 -16.66 20.96
CA PRO A 103 -0.63 -17.58 21.86
C PRO A 103 0.87 -17.27 21.94
N ILE A 104 1.49 -16.79 20.86
CA ILE A 104 2.93 -16.46 20.85
C ILE A 104 3.27 -15.27 21.74
N ILE A 105 2.37 -14.29 21.88
CA ILE A 105 2.55 -13.18 22.82
C ILE A 105 2.38 -13.68 24.25
N GLU A 106 1.31 -14.45 24.49
CA GLU A 106 0.95 -14.92 25.82
C GLU A 106 2.03 -15.87 26.41
N LYS A 107 2.64 -16.70 25.56
CA LYS A 107 3.62 -17.73 26.01
C LYS A 107 5.08 -17.25 25.95
N GLU A 108 5.43 -16.48 24.92
CA GLU A 108 6.83 -16.16 24.63
C GLU A 108 7.13 -14.66 24.64
N GLY A 109 6.11 -13.79 24.81
CA GLY A 109 6.30 -12.36 24.80
C GLY A 109 6.83 -11.84 23.47
N PHE A 110 6.39 -12.42 22.33
CA PHE A 110 6.84 -12.03 20.99
C PHE A 110 6.61 -10.53 20.75
N PRO A 111 7.61 -9.79 20.22
CA PRO A 111 7.50 -8.34 20.02
C PRO A 111 6.44 -8.00 18.96
N GLN A 112 5.90 -6.78 19.04
CA GLN A 112 4.91 -6.24 18.12
C GLN A 112 5.47 -5.02 17.40
N TYR A 113 4.89 -4.63 16.26
CA TYR A 113 5.27 -3.40 15.59
C TYR A 113 5.12 -2.18 16.51
N ASP A 114 6.14 -1.33 16.54
CA ASP A 114 6.05 -0.03 17.19
C ASP A 114 5.42 0.97 16.21
N MET A 115 4.10 1.02 16.20
CA MET A 115 3.31 1.86 15.32
C MET A 115 3.19 3.27 15.89
N LYS A 116 4.09 4.15 15.46
CA LYS A 116 4.02 5.57 15.78
C LYS A 116 3.26 6.31 14.67
N ALA A 117 2.02 6.61 14.93
CA ALA A 117 1.14 7.39 14.07
C ALA A 117 0.21 8.19 15.00
N GLU A 118 0.43 9.50 15.09
CA GLU A 118 -0.21 10.36 16.08
C GLU A 118 -0.58 11.72 15.46
N ILE A 119 -1.66 12.31 15.96
CA ILE A 119 -2.11 13.65 15.60
C ILE A 119 -2.03 14.54 16.82
N ASP A 120 -1.27 15.63 16.70
CA ASP A 120 -1.26 16.72 17.67
C ASP A 120 -2.53 17.54 17.52
N ASP A 121 -3.46 17.38 18.46
CA ASP A 121 -4.75 18.02 18.44
C ASP A 121 -4.69 19.54 18.58
N GLU A 122 -3.64 20.09 19.20
CA GLU A 122 -3.45 21.52 19.32
C GLU A 122 -3.11 22.17 17.98
N LYS A 123 -2.26 21.50 17.17
CA LYS A 123 -1.88 21.95 15.83
C LYS A 123 -2.92 21.61 14.76
N CYS A 124 -3.72 20.58 14.99
CA CYS A 124 -4.68 20.10 14.00
C CYS A 124 -5.85 21.08 13.83
N VAL A 125 -5.98 21.64 12.63
CA VAL A 125 -7.10 22.55 12.27
C VAL A 125 -8.32 21.81 11.70
N ARG A 126 -8.24 20.49 11.55
CA ARG A 126 -9.29 19.60 11.02
C ARG A 126 -9.66 19.87 9.56
N CYS A 127 -8.68 20.21 8.75
CA CYS A 127 -8.83 20.47 7.31
C CYS A 127 -9.12 19.22 6.47
N THR A 128 -9.02 18.03 7.04
CA THR A 128 -9.30 16.71 6.41
C THR A 128 -8.39 16.29 5.25
N VAL A 129 -7.35 17.04 4.92
CA VAL A 129 -6.39 16.67 3.86
C VAL A 129 -5.77 15.29 4.11
N CYS A 130 -5.47 14.96 5.38
CA CYS A 130 -4.91 13.66 5.77
C CYS A 130 -5.82 12.48 5.40
N GLU A 131 -7.14 12.66 5.50
CA GLU A 131 -8.13 11.65 5.11
C GLU A 131 -8.17 11.49 3.60
N GLU A 132 -8.09 12.60 2.86
CA GLU A 132 -8.12 12.60 1.39
C GLU A 132 -6.90 11.92 0.76
N VAL A 133 -5.72 12.09 1.35
CA VAL A 133 -4.48 11.50 0.83
C VAL A 133 -4.18 10.10 1.37
N CYS A 134 -4.98 9.59 2.30
CA CYS A 134 -4.74 8.28 2.90
C CYS A 134 -5.10 7.14 1.94
N PRO A 135 -4.14 6.34 1.44
CA PRO A 135 -4.45 5.27 0.50
C PRO A 135 -5.12 4.05 1.17
N ARG A 136 -5.28 4.09 2.51
CA ARG A 136 -5.78 2.98 3.32
C ARG A 136 -7.03 3.30 4.11
N ASP A 137 -7.63 4.48 3.91
CA ASP A 137 -8.77 4.96 4.69
C ASP A 137 -8.57 4.83 6.22
N ALA A 138 -7.33 5.08 6.66
CA ALA A 138 -6.95 4.93 8.08
C ALA A 138 -7.24 6.17 8.93
N ILE A 139 -7.87 7.18 8.38
CA ILE A 139 -8.21 8.42 9.10
C ILE A 139 -9.70 8.43 9.40
N ASP A 140 -10.03 8.44 10.68
CA ASP A 140 -11.39 8.64 11.14
C ASP A 140 -11.61 10.10 11.51
N ARG A 141 -12.72 10.66 11.03
CA ARG A 141 -13.08 12.04 11.17
C ARG A 141 -14.45 12.20 11.81
N ASN A 142 -14.48 12.79 12.98
CA ASN A 142 -15.69 13.29 13.61
C ASN A 142 -15.65 14.83 13.64
N VAL A 143 -15.92 15.44 12.49
CA VAL A 143 -15.97 16.88 12.29
C VAL A 143 -17.39 17.24 11.83
N PRO A 144 -18.04 18.29 12.35
CA PRO A 144 -19.37 18.70 11.92
C PRO A 144 -19.45 18.85 10.40
N ALA A 145 -20.56 18.41 9.80
CA ALA A 145 -20.84 18.65 8.41
C ALA A 145 -20.86 20.17 8.13
N TYR A 146 -20.18 20.60 7.08
CA TYR A 146 -20.10 22.00 6.73
C TYR A 146 -20.70 22.23 5.35
N GLU A 147 -21.57 23.22 5.22
CA GLU A 147 -22.10 23.68 3.94
C GLU A 147 -21.04 24.51 3.23
N GLY A 148 -20.29 23.90 2.36
CA GLY A 148 -19.23 24.55 1.59
C GLY A 148 -19.08 23.97 0.19
N THR A 149 -18.41 24.68 -0.67
CA THR A 149 -18.07 24.17 -2.00
C THR A 149 -17.11 23.00 -1.87
N TYR A 150 -17.56 21.84 -2.34
CA TYR A 150 -16.72 20.66 -2.47
C TYR A 150 -15.56 20.95 -3.44
N LYS A 151 -14.34 20.74 -2.99
CA LYS A 151 -13.16 20.72 -3.84
C LYS A 151 -12.71 19.27 -3.93
N GLY A 152 -12.98 18.69 -5.10
CA GLY A 152 -12.74 17.27 -5.35
C GLY A 152 -11.29 16.89 -5.16
N PRO A 153 -11.07 15.69 -4.67
CA PRO A 153 -9.75 15.17 -4.41
C PRO A 153 -9.25 14.29 -5.55
N VAL A 154 -8.08 13.71 -5.30
CA VAL A 154 -7.50 12.55 -5.99
C VAL A 154 -8.57 11.54 -6.42
N ALA A 155 -8.45 10.99 -7.61
CA ALA A 155 -9.41 10.03 -8.18
C ALA A 155 -9.79 8.92 -7.18
N GLY A 156 -11.11 8.81 -6.93
CA GLY A 156 -11.69 7.80 -6.02
C GLY A 156 -11.96 8.25 -4.59
N ALA A 157 -11.64 9.49 -4.22
CA ALA A 157 -11.96 10.00 -2.89
C ALA A 157 -13.44 10.36 -2.74
N LYS A 158 -13.96 10.16 -1.52
CA LYS A 158 -15.34 10.47 -1.16
C LYS A 158 -15.60 11.97 -1.19
N GLU A 159 -16.83 12.40 -1.52
CA GLU A 159 -17.27 13.77 -1.35
C GLU A 159 -17.06 14.23 0.09
N ARG A 160 -16.29 15.29 0.30
CA ARG A 160 -15.94 15.79 1.62
C ARG A 160 -16.05 17.29 1.69
N HIS A 161 -16.67 17.76 2.73
CA HIS A 161 -16.79 19.18 3.00
C HIS A 161 -15.73 19.58 4.02
N THR A 162 -14.92 20.57 3.66
CA THR A 162 -14.01 21.21 4.62
C THR A 162 -14.39 22.67 4.84
N ALA A 163 -14.48 23.07 6.11
CA ALA A 163 -14.65 24.47 6.49
C ALA A 163 -13.36 25.30 6.35
N ILE A 164 -12.22 24.58 6.22
CA ILE A 164 -10.92 25.24 6.22
C ILE A 164 -10.66 25.87 4.86
N LYS A 165 -10.42 27.18 4.88
CA LYS A 165 -10.00 27.94 3.70
C LYS A 165 -8.49 27.97 3.61
N THR A 166 -7.98 27.67 2.44
CA THR A 166 -6.56 27.79 2.12
C THR A 166 -6.36 28.74 0.98
N LYS A 167 -5.32 29.55 1.04
CA LYS A 167 -4.79 30.30 -0.10
C LYS A 167 -3.73 29.43 -0.75
N THR A 168 -3.87 29.18 -2.04
CA THR A 168 -2.98 28.27 -2.76
C THR A 168 -2.37 29.01 -3.95
N THR A 169 -1.07 28.80 -4.15
CA THR A 169 -0.38 29.13 -5.38
C THR A 169 0.15 27.87 -6.03
N PHE A 170 0.14 27.81 -7.34
CA PHE A 170 0.58 26.67 -8.14
C PHE A 170 1.52 27.15 -9.25
N ALA A 171 2.65 26.51 -9.39
CA ALA A 171 3.60 26.76 -10.46
C ALA A 171 4.19 25.47 -11.01
N VAL A 172 4.47 25.45 -12.31
CA VAL A 172 5.17 24.36 -13.00
C VAL A 172 6.39 24.92 -13.70
N ASP A 173 7.54 24.34 -13.44
CA ASP A 173 8.76 24.60 -14.20
C ASP A 173 8.63 23.92 -15.57
N LYS A 174 8.38 24.74 -16.60
CA LYS A 174 8.14 24.28 -17.99
C LYS A 174 9.38 23.68 -18.65
N GLU A 175 10.57 24.00 -18.17
CA GLU A 175 11.81 23.47 -18.73
C GLU A 175 12.07 22.05 -18.25
N LYS A 176 11.64 21.73 -17.03
CA LYS A 176 11.77 20.39 -16.42
C LYS A 176 10.59 19.50 -16.72
N CYS A 177 9.41 20.06 -16.95
CA CYS A 177 8.18 19.27 -17.12
C CYS A 177 8.22 18.42 -18.39
N SER A 178 8.18 17.11 -18.25
CA SER A 178 8.11 16.15 -19.36
C SER A 178 6.70 15.99 -19.95
N LEU A 179 5.68 16.63 -19.36
CA LEU A 179 4.27 16.49 -19.74
C LEU A 179 3.74 15.05 -19.64
N CYS A 180 4.30 14.23 -18.75
CA CYS A 180 3.96 12.82 -18.59
C CYS A 180 2.49 12.54 -18.23
N GLY A 181 1.72 13.54 -17.84
CA GLY A 181 0.29 13.41 -17.53
C GLY A 181 -0.04 12.89 -16.14
N LEU A 182 0.96 12.43 -15.34
CA LEU A 182 0.73 11.81 -14.04
C LEU A 182 -0.03 12.72 -13.07
N CYS A 183 0.37 13.99 -12.98
CA CYS A 183 -0.30 14.96 -12.11
C CYS A 183 -1.77 15.16 -12.47
N GLY A 184 -2.12 15.16 -13.78
CA GLY A 184 -3.49 15.23 -14.25
C GLY A 184 -4.30 13.95 -14.01
N ALA A 185 -3.65 12.80 -14.05
CA ALA A 185 -4.29 11.51 -13.74
C ALA A 185 -4.63 11.37 -12.23
N LEU A 186 -3.81 11.97 -11.37
CA LEU A 186 -3.98 11.91 -9.91
C LEU A 186 -4.86 13.04 -9.34
N CYS A 187 -5.00 14.16 -10.06
CA CYS A 187 -5.65 15.36 -9.51
C CYS A 187 -6.68 15.95 -10.48
N PRO A 188 -7.96 16.06 -10.09
CA PRO A 188 -9.01 16.64 -10.93
C PRO A 188 -8.85 18.16 -11.15
N ALA A 189 -7.98 18.82 -10.38
CA ALA A 189 -7.64 20.22 -10.54
C ALA A 189 -6.59 20.46 -11.62
N LEU A 190 -5.97 19.40 -12.16
CA LEU A 190 -4.91 19.52 -13.16
C LEU A 190 -5.33 18.84 -14.46
N THR A 191 -5.06 19.52 -15.56
CA THR A 191 -5.25 18.97 -16.90
C THR A 191 -3.97 19.18 -17.70
N VAL A 192 -3.39 18.10 -18.20
CA VAL A 192 -2.24 18.15 -19.08
C VAL A 192 -2.75 18.16 -20.52
N LYS A 193 -2.46 19.23 -21.25
CA LYS A 193 -2.82 19.39 -22.65
C LYS A 193 -1.57 19.27 -23.50
N HIS A 194 -1.56 18.34 -24.43
CA HIS A 194 -0.52 18.21 -25.43
C HIS A 194 -0.93 18.97 -26.70
N LYS A 195 0.01 19.63 -27.35
CA LYS A 195 -0.17 20.10 -28.71
C LYS A 195 -0.12 18.90 -29.67
N GLU A 196 -0.71 19.04 -30.85
CA GLU A 196 -0.63 18.01 -31.87
C GLU A 196 0.82 17.63 -32.14
N PHE A 197 1.13 16.35 -32.02
CA PHE A 197 2.46 15.82 -32.27
C PHE A 197 2.66 15.69 -33.78
N THR A 198 3.62 16.41 -34.34
CA THR A 198 4.07 16.21 -35.72
C THR A 198 5.43 15.51 -35.70
N ALA A 199 5.70 14.67 -36.69
CA ALA A 199 6.95 13.91 -36.79
C ALA A 199 8.23 14.81 -36.87
N GLU A 200 8.07 16.10 -37.08
CA GLU A 200 9.13 17.08 -37.15
C GLU A 200 9.50 17.68 -35.77
N VAL A 201 8.64 17.49 -34.75
CA VAL A 201 8.85 18.05 -33.40
C VAL A 201 9.43 16.94 -32.51
N GLY A 202 10.71 16.95 -32.29
CA GLY A 202 11.42 15.98 -31.45
C GLY A 202 11.15 16.13 -29.93
N LYS A 203 10.29 17.07 -29.51
CA LYS A 203 9.93 17.32 -28.10
C LYS A 203 8.42 17.45 -27.97
N VAL A 204 7.85 16.81 -26.93
CA VAL A 204 6.44 16.98 -26.59
C VAL A 204 6.20 18.41 -26.14
N GLU A 205 5.30 19.13 -26.85
CA GLU A 205 4.88 20.45 -26.47
C GLU A 205 3.49 20.43 -25.86
N GLY A 206 3.28 21.26 -24.84
CA GLY A 206 1.99 21.29 -24.16
C GLY A 206 2.00 22.22 -22.96
N GLU A 207 0.95 22.12 -22.16
CA GLU A 207 0.82 22.86 -20.92
C GLU A 207 0.09 22.06 -19.83
N VAL A 208 0.42 22.35 -18.60
CA VAL A 208 -0.34 21.91 -17.42
C VAL A 208 -1.27 23.05 -17.01
N VAL A 209 -2.56 22.81 -17.10
CA VAL A 209 -3.61 23.77 -16.73
C VAL A 209 -4.09 23.47 -15.33
N TRP A 210 -4.07 24.46 -14.46
CA TRP A 210 -4.52 24.37 -13.08
C TRP A 210 -5.87 25.08 -12.89
N ASP A 211 -6.80 24.38 -12.26
CA ASP A 211 -8.11 24.90 -11.85
C ASP A 211 -8.09 25.14 -10.34
N GLU A 212 -7.90 26.40 -9.95
CA GLU A 212 -7.85 26.81 -8.54
C GLU A 212 -9.13 26.43 -7.78
N ALA A 213 -10.30 26.46 -8.44
CA ALA A 213 -11.57 26.15 -7.79
C ALA A 213 -11.69 24.69 -7.36
N LYS A 214 -10.96 23.79 -8.00
CA LYS A 214 -10.92 22.35 -7.66
C LYS A 214 -9.75 21.96 -6.75
N CYS A 215 -8.76 22.84 -6.60
CA CYS A 215 -7.57 22.55 -5.83
C CYS A 215 -7.82 22.68 -4.33
N ASN A 216 -7.56 21.61 -3.57
CA ASN A 216 -7.59 21.62 -2.10
C ASN A 216 -6.20 21.78 -1.47
N ALA A 217 -5.17 22.03 -2.27
CA ALA A 217 -3.79 22.21 -1.86
C ALA A 217 -3.17 21.00 -1.12
N CYS A 218 -3.58 19.78 -1.43
CA CYS A 218 -3.11 18.55 -0.78
C CYS A 218 -1.65 18.19 -1.12
N LYS A 219 -1.03 18.84 -2.12
CA LYS A 219 0.35 18.62 -2.60
C LYS A 219 0.65 17.24 -3.20
N VAL A 220 -0.36 16.38 -3.42
CA VAL A 220 -0.14 15.05 -4.04
C VAL A 220 0.57 15.18 -5.39
N CYS A 221 0.22 16.19 -6.19
CA CYS A 221 0.86 16.45 -7.48
C CYS A 221 2.36 16.80 -7.36
N VAL A 222 2.76 17.47 -6.28
CA VAL A 222 4.17 17.79 -5.99
C VAL A 222 4.94 16.51 -5.69
N GLU A 223 4.41 15.73 -4.77
CA GLU A 223 5.05 14.50 -4.27
C GLU A 223 5.10 13.37 -5.31
N ALA A 224 4.12 13.36 -6.23
CA ALA A 224 4.05 12.36 -7.29
C ALA A 224 4.84 12.75 -8.55
N CYS A 225 5.31 14.01 -8.67
CA CYS A 225 6.00 14.47 -9.86
C CYS A 225 7.40 13.85 -9.98
N PRO A 226 7.68 13.01 -10.99
CA PRO A 226 9.00 12.39 -11.13
C PRO A 226 10.10 13.40 -11.50
N GLU A 227 9.72 14.54 -12.11
CA GLU A 227 10.64 15.61 -12.52
C GLU A 227 10.80 16.70 -11.45
N GLU A 228 10.12 16.57 -10.31
CA GLU A 228 10.12 17.56 -9.23
C GLU A 228 9.89 19.00 -9.73
N CYS A 229 9.07 19.15 -10.76
CA CYS A 229 8.87 20.42 -11.46
C CYS A 229 7.63 21.20 -10.97
N ILE A 230 6.85 20.67 -10.02
CA ILE A 230 5.63 21.28 -9.52
C ILE A 230 5.88 21.90 -8.14
N THR A 231 5.47 23.16 -7.97
CA THR A 231 5.50 23.85 -6.69
C THR A 231 4.08 24.23 -6.29
N VAL A 232 3.68 23.88 -5.08
CA VAL A 232 2.41 24.28 -4.47
C VAL A 232 2.71 24.89 -3.10
N GLU A 233 2.40 26.17 -2.95
CA GLU A 233 2.41 26.83 -1.65
C GLU A 233 0.99 26.95 -1.14
N ARG A 234 0.78 26.71 0.13
CA ARG A 234 -0.52 26.84 0.77
C ARG A 234 -0.42 27.45 2.14
N GLU A 235 -1.36 28.30 2.44
CA GLU A 235 -1.54 28.96 3.70
C GLU A 235 -2.95 28.64 4.22
N VAL A 236 -3.07 28.20 5.47
CA VAL A 236 -4.39 28.04 6.13
C VAL A 236 -4.81 29.41 6.63
N ILE A 237 -5.93 29.92 6.13
CA ILE A 237 -6.44 31.27 6.43
C ILE A 237 -7.73 31.28 7.23
N SER A 238 -8.19 30.11 7.68
CA SER A 238 -9.38 29.97 8.52
C SER A 238 -9.02 29.43 9.91
N ASP A 239 -9.93 29.70 10.86
CA ASP A 239 -9.80 29.18 12.22
C ASP A 239 -9.96 27.67 12.26
N LYS A 240 -9.51 27.09 13.37
CA LYS A 240 -9.70 25.67 13.71
C LYS A 240 -11.19 25.34 13.82
N VAL A 241 -11.60 24.24 13.23
CA VAL A 241 -12.96 23.71 13.31
C VAL A 241 -13.08 22.77 14.52
N ASP A 242 -14.25 22.76 15.17
CA ASP A 242 -14.55 21.80 16.23
C ASP A 242 -14.59 20.36 15.69
N GLY A 243 -14.28 19.41 16.56
CA GLY A 243 -14.31 17.99 16.22
C GLY A 243 -13.03 17.26 16.57
N LYS A 244 -12.88 16.04 16.06
CA LYS A 244 -11.73 15.17 16.29
C LYS A 244 -11.35 14.43 15.02
N VAL A 245 -10.04 14.27 14.82
CA VAL A 245 -9.47 13.42 13.76
C VAL A 245 -8.54 12.42 14.42
N THR A 246 -8.68 11.14 14.12
CA THR A 246 -7.87 10.06 14.70
C THR A 246 -7.30 9.16 13.61
N ILE A 247 -6.21 8.50 13.92
CA ILE A 247 -5.60 7.49 13.03
C ILE A 247 -5.98 6.11 13.55
N GLU A 248 -6.68 5.35 12.74
CA GLU A 248 -6.96 3.93 12.99
C GLU A 248 -5.70 3.11 12.70
N LYS A 249 -5.01 2.70 13.75
CA LYS A 249 -3.73 1.98 13.65
C LYS A 249 -3.86 0.66 12.91
N ASP A 250 -5.02 0.02 12.97
CA ASP A 250 -5.28 -1.26 12.30
C ASP A 250 -5.30 -1.13 10.76
N ASN A 251 -5.69 0.04 10.26
CA ASN A 251 -5.69 0.34 8.83
C ASN A 251 -4.42 1.06 8.36
N CYS A 252 -3.70 1.69 9.29
CA CYS A 252 -2.50 2.47 8.98
C CYS A 252 -1.32 1.57 8.59
N CYS A 253 -0.72 1.81 7.44
CA CYS A 253 0.51 1.13 6.98
C CYS A 253 1.77 1.98 7.12
N THR A 254 1.72 3.10 7.83
CA THR A 254 2.84 4.03 8.06
C THR A 254 3.50 4.60 6.79
N CYS A 255 2.72 4.83 5.74
CA CYS A 255 3.22 5.34 4.45
C CYS A 255 3.61 6.82 4.47
N THR A 256 3.28 7.57 5.52
CA THR A 256 3.60 8.99 5.74
C THR A 256 2.85 10.02 4.89
N TRP A 257 1.97 9.63 3.94
CA TRP A 257 1.20 10.57 3.10
C TRP A 257 0.51 11.67 3.93
N CYS A 258 -0.19 11.29 5.00
CA CYS A 258 -0.92 12.23 5.86
C CYS A 258 0.02 13.21 6.57
N ALA A 259 1.19 12.75 7.03
CA ALA A 259 2.16 13.59 7.72
C ALA A 259 2.83 14.60 6.78
N LYS A 260 3.31 14.14 5.63
CA LYS A 260 3.96 14.99 4.60
C LYS A 260 3.02 16.05 4.02
N ASN A 261 1.74 15.73 3.93
CA ASN A 261 0.73 16.62 3.36
C ASN A 261 -0.07 17.41 4.40
N CYS A 262 0.24 17.29 5.69
CA CYS A 262 -0.40 18.08 6.72
C CYS A 262 0.00 19.56 6.65
N PRO A 263 -0.95 20.51 6.46
CA PRO A 263 -0.62 21.92 6.31
C PRO A 263 -0.08 22.58 7.59
N THR A 264 -0.35 21.98 8.74
CA THR A 264 0.03 22.49 10.06
C THR A 264 1.03 21.60 10.77
N GLU A 265 1.59 20.60 10.07
CA GLU A 265 2.56 19.66 10.66
C GLU A 265 2.05 18.99 11.94
N ALA A 266 0.73 18.79 12.02
CA ALA A 266 0.09 18.21 13.19
C ALA A 266 0.24 16.67 13.25
N ILE A 267 0.73 16.01 12.21
CA ILE A 267 0.75 14.56 12.12
C ILE A 267 2.19 14.05 12.12
N THR A 268 2.46 13.13 13.02
CA THR A 268 3.73 12.40 13.08
C THR A 268 3.49 10.93 12.74
N VAL A 269 4.20 10.42 11.73
CA VAL A 269 4.18 9.00 11.36
C VAL A 269 5.61 8.54 11.15
N GLU A 270 5.97 7.43 11.80
CA GLU A 270 7.27 6.79 11.60
C GLU A 270 7.10 5.42 10.95
N LYS A 271 7.87 5.16 9.89
CA LYS A 271 7.83 3.87 9.17
C LYS A 271 8.25 2.71 10.05
N ILE A 272 7.59 1.56 9.89
CA ILE A 272 7.93 0.33 10.61
C ILE A 272 9.13 -0.41 9.99
N PHE A 273 9.43 -0.18 8.71
CA PHE A 273 10.58 -0.77 8.03
C PHE A 273 11.56 0.30 7.59
N GLU A 274 12.85 0.00 7.76
CA GLU A 274 13.97 0.75 7.24
C GLU A 274 14.64 -0.03 6.10
N GLY A 275 15.23 0.66 5.13
CA GLY A 275 15.89 0.03 4.00
C GLY A 275 15.75 0.80 2.70
N ASP A 276 15.94 0.12 1.58
CA ASP A 276 15.84 0.70 0.25
C ASP A 276 15.15 -0.23 -0.75
N ILE A 277 14.68 0.37 -1.84
CA ILE A 277 14.09 -0.32 -2.97
C ILE A 277 14.59 0.30 -4.27
N GLU A 278 14.99 -0.57 -5.21
CA GLU A 278 15.50 -0.19 -6.52
C GLU A 278 14.66 -0.81 -7.63
N PHE A 279 14.49 -0.08 -8.72
CA PHE A 279 13.75 -0.52 -9.90
C PHE A 279 14.67 -0.45 -11.12
N HIS A 280 14.83 -1.57 -11.79
CA HIS A 280 15.53 -1.70 -13.07
C HIS A 280 14.51 -1.63 -14.19
N SER A 281 14.01 -0.41 -14.47
CA SER A 281 12.92 -0.18 -15.43
C SER A 281 13.30 -0.57 -16.86
N GLU A 282 14.57 -0.57 -17.19
CA GLU A 282 15.11 -1.04 -18.47
C GLU A 282 14.82 -2.53 -18.76
N LYS A 283 14.57 -3.32 -17.72
CA LYS A 283 14.18 -4.74 -17.84
C LYS A 283 12.68 -4.96 -17.82
N CYS A 284 11.90 -3.90 -17.59
CA CYS A 284 10.47 -4.00 -17.41
C CYS A 284 9.77 -4.31 -18.74
N PRO A 285 8.82 -5.26 -18.77
CA PRO A 285 7.99 -5.46 -19.96
C PRO A 285 7.21 -4.19 -20.29
N GLY A 286 7.26 -3.74 -21.54
CA GLY A 286 6.54 -2.56 -22.00
C GLY A 286 5.05 -2.61 -21.66
N GLY A 287 4.51 -1.53 -21.11
CA GLY A 287 3.10 -1.42 -20.74
C GLY A 287 2.67 -2.17 -19.46
N CYS A 288 3.60 -2.72 -18.70
CA CYS A 288 3.27 -3.37 -17.41
C CYS A 288 3.09 -2.35 -16.30
N SER A 289 1.91 -2.36 -15.65
CA SER A 289 1.51 -1.48 -14.54
C SER A 289 1.36 -2.20 -13.18
N THR A 290 1.63 -3.51 -13.15
CA THR A 290 1.29 -4.37 -12.00
C THR A 290 1.81 -3.83 -10.66
N CYS A 291 3.06 -3.38 -10.58
CA CYS A 291 3.64 -2.88 -9.33
C CYS A 291 2.96 -1.59 -8.82
N ALA A 292 2.56 -0.70 -9.73
CA ALA A 292 1.84 0.54 -9.40
C ALA A 292 0.41 0.25 -8.93
N GLU A 293 -0.32 -0.60 -9.66
CA GLU A 293 -1.72 -0.93 -9.35
C GLU A 293 -1.91 -1.63 -7.99
N ILE A 294 -0.93 -2.43 -7.57
CA ILE A 294 -1.02 -3.18 -6.32
C ILE A 294 -0.36 -2.49 -5.13
N CYS A 295 0.31 -1.36 -5.33
CA CYS A 295 1.04 -0.70 -4.26
C CYS A 295 0.08 -0.18 -3.17
N PRO A 296 0.14 -0.70 -1.93
CA PRO A 296 -0.80 -0.30 -0.88
C PRO A 296 -0.54 1.11 -0.34
N ALA A 297 0.61 1.67 -0.66
CA ALA A 297 1.02 3.01 -0.25
C ALA A 297 0.93 4.03 -1.39
N ASN A 298 0.50 3.64 -2.58
CA ASN A 298 0.48 4.49 -3.78
C ASN A 298 1.81 5.22 -4.01
N ALA A 299 2.93 4.49 -3.81
CA ALA A 299 4.27 5.04 -3.90
C ALA A 299 4.96 4.80 -5.26
N ILE A 300 4.29 4.11 -6.20
CA ILE A 300 4.85 3.71 -7.49
C ILE A 300 4.01 4.30 -8.61
N TYR A 301 4.66 4.96 -9.55
CA TYR A 301 4.03 5.65 -10.66
C TYR A 301 4.58 5.19 -12.01
N LEU A 302 3.76 5.28 -13.03
CA LEU A 302 4.13 4.98 -14.42
C LEU A 302 4.01 6.28 -15.23
N PRO A 303 5.00 7.17 -15.21
CA PRO A 303 5.01 8.35 -16.03
C PRO A 303 5.08 7.95 -17.50
N SER A 304 4.34 8.66 -18.36
CA SER A 304 4.38 8.49 -19.80
C SER A 304 4.38 9.87 -20.46
N GLU A 305 5.38 10.14 -21.27
CA GLU A 305 5.47 11.38 -22.02
C GLU A 305 4.48 11.44 -23.19
N LYS A 306 3.99 10.28 -23.63
CA LYS A 306 3.11 10.15 -24.80
C LYS A 306 1.99 9.15 -24.52
N PRO A 307 0.83 9.30 -25.17
CA PRO A 307 -0.17 8.23 -25.21
C PRO A 307 0.44 6.93 -25.76
N ALA A 308 0.04 5.80 -25.24
CA ALA A 308 0.56 4.49 -25.66
C ALA A 308 0.46 4.25 -27.17
N ALA A 309 -0.60 4.77 -27.82
CA ALA A 309 -0.79 4.70 -29.28
C ALA A 309 0.29 5.46 -30.09
N GLU A 310 0.95 6.42 -29.47
CA GLU A 310 1.96 7.27 -30.12
C GLU A 310 3.41 6.81 -29.83
N MET A 311 3.58 5.87 -28.90
CA MET A 311 4.93 5.42 -28.50
C MET A 311 5.55 4.37 -29.43
N GLY A 312 4.78 3.81 -30.37
CA GLY A 312 5.26 2.77 -31.31
C GLY A 312 5.74 1.50 -30.59
N HIS A 313 6.71 0.79 -31.20
CA HIS A 313 7.19 -0.49 -30.66
C HIS A 313 8.31 -0.37 -29.59
N ASN A 314 8.89 0.81 -29.42
CA ASN A 314 9.95 1.08 -28.44
C ASN A 314 9.40 1.85 -27.25
N ILE A 315 8.57 1.19 -26.45
CA ILE A 315 8.06 1.74 -25.21
C ILE A 315 9.10 1.49 -24.12
N GLU A 316 9.87 2.49 -23.79
CA GLU A 316 10.67 2.49 -22.56
C GLU A 316 9.70 2.74 -21.39
N ALA A 317 9.46 1.69 -20.59
CA ALA A 317 8.66 1.82 -19.37
C ALA A 317 9.51 2.56 -18.33
N THR A 318 9.09 3.77 -17.99
CA THR A 318 9.71 4.51 -16.89
C THR A 318 8.88 4.29 -15.64
N ILE A 319 9.46 3.72 -14.59
CA ILE A 319 8.82 3.53 -13.30
C ILE A 319 9.43 4.52 -12.32
N ALA A 320 8.61 5.43 -11.82
CA ALA A 320 8.98 6.33 -10.75
C ALA A 320 8.51 5.78 -9.40
N VAL A 321 9.39 5.81 -8.41
CA VAL A 321 9.10 5.39 -7.04
C VAL A 321 9.39 6.54 -6.09
N ASN A 322 8.38 7.00 -5.38
CA ASN A 322 8.60 7.90 -4.27
C ASN A 322 8.98 7.08 -3.03
N LYS A 323 10.28 7.06 -2.71
CA LYS A 323 10.83 6.29 -1.58
C LYS A 323 10.33 6.80 -0.23
N ASP A 324 9.93 8.08 -0.15
CA ASP A 324 9.37 8.67 1.06
C ASP A 324 8.04 8.05 1.46
N TYR A 325 7.24 7.59 0.49
CA TYR A 325 5.96 6.92 0.74
C TYR A 325 6.04 5.40 0.69
N CYS A 326 7.13 4.86 0.15
CA CYS A 326 7.34 3.41 0.12
C CYS A 326 7.52 2.86 1.54
N ILE A 327 6.70 1.88 1.90
CA ILE A 327 6.75 1.20 3.20
C ILE A 327 7.60 -0.07 3.18
N LEU A 328 8.31 -0.34 2.10
CA LEU A 328 9.20 -1.50 1.94
C LEU A 328 8.51 -2.85 2.21
N CYS A 329 7.20 -2.95 1.94
CA CYS A 329 6.44 -4.18 2.22
C CYS A 329 6.84 -5.36 1.33
N GLY A 330 7.21 -5.13 0.06
CA GLY A 330 7.62 -6.16 -0.89
C GLY A 330 6.49 -6.73 -1.75
N ALA A 331 5.27 -6.18 -1.71
CA ALA A 331 4.16 -6.63 -2.56
C ALA A 331 4.52 -6.53 -4.06
N CYS A 332 5.14 -5.42 -4.47
CA CYS A 332 5.60 -5.21 -5.84
C CYS A 332 6.66 -6.23 -6.28
N VAL A 333 7.59 -6.61 -5.38
CA VAL A 333 8.59 -7.66 -5.65
C VAL A 333 7.92 -8.99 -5.97
N ASN A 334 6.93 -9.37 -5.16
CA ASN A 334 6.22 -10.64 -5.29
C ASN A 334 5.24 -10.67 -6.47
N ALA A 335 4.79 -9.51 -6.95
CA ALA A 335 3.84 -9.40 -8.05
C ALA A 335 4.50 -9.15 -9.40
N CYS A 336 5.76 -8.74 -9.42
CA CYS A 336 6.50 -8.47 -10.65
C CYS A 336 6.65 -9.75 -11.48
N PRO A 337 6.26 -9.72 -12.77
CA PRO A 337 6.37 -10.89 -13.64
C PRO A 337 7.79 -11.13 -14.16
N GLY A 338 8.70 -10.17 -13.97
CA GLY A 338 10.07 -10.23 -14.48
C GLY A 338 11.10 -10.52 -13.41
N GLU A 339 12.24 -11.07 -13.83
CA GLU A 339 13.35 -11.41 -12.95
C GLU A 339 14.27 -10.21 -12.73
N ASP A 340 14.72 -10.00 -11.49
CA ASP A 340 15.65 -8.94 -11.08
C ASP A 340 15.28 -7.52 -11.55
N ILE A 341 13.98 -7.24 -11.66
CA ILE A 341 13.48 -5.90 -12.00
C ILE A 341 13.35 -5.05 -10.74
N ILE A 342 12.84 -5.64 -9.65
CA ILE A 342 12.65 -4.93 -8.38
C ILE A 342 13.54 -5.56 -7.33
N VAL A 343 14.35 -4.74 -6.69
CA VAL A 343 15.29 -5.16 -5.64
C VAL A 343 14.90 -4.46 -4.34
N LEU A 344 14.64 -5.25 -3.30
CA LEU A 344 14.25 -4.77 -1.98
C LEU A 344 15.28 -5.21 -0.94
N GLN A 345 15.78 -4.26 -0.15
CA GLN A 345 16.66 -4.50 0.98
C GLN A 345 16.12 -3.80 2.21
N ARG A 346 15.65 -4.57 3.21
CA ARG A 346 15.35 -4.02 4.53
C ARG A 346 16.60 -4.07 5.40
N THR A 347 16.82 -3.02 6.17
CA THR A 347 17.95 -2.90 7.11
C THR A 347 17.48 -2.92 8.55
N GLY A 348 16.21 -2.57 8.80
CA GLY A 348 15.63 -2.51 10.13
C GLY A 348 14.14 -2.78 10.15
N ILE A 349 13.65 -3.18 11.32
CA ILE A 349 12.23 -3.36 11.63
C ILE A 349 12.00 -2.75 13.01
N ARG A 350 11.09 -1.78 13.09
CA ARG A 350 10.75 -1.13 14.35
C ARG A 350 9.75 -1.98 15.13
N MET A 351 10.19 -2.48 16.27
CA MET A 351 9.39 -3.34 17.14
C MET A 351 9.37 -2.80 18.56
N LYS A 352 8.29 -3.09 19.27
CA LYS A 352 8.10 -2.84 20.71
C LYS A 352 8.08 -4.16 21.45
N GLY A 353 8.81 -4.23 22.57
CA GLY A 353 8.96 -5.45 23.37
C GLY A 353 10.37 -6.05 23.29
N THR A 354 10.56 -7.20 23.94
CA THR A 354 11.86 -7.90 23.97
C THR A 354 12.05 -8.73 22.71
N GLU A 355 13.21 -8.63 22.07
CA GLU A 355 13.54 -9.50 20.94
C GLU A 355 13.71 -10.94 21.38
N THR A 356 12.78 -11.82 20.96
CA THR A 356 12.88 -13.27 21.16
C THR A 356 13.82 -13.91 20.13
N ASP A 357 14.33 -15.11 20.39
CA ASP A 357 15.19 -15.80 19.43
C ASP A 357 14.46 -16.15 18.13
N LEU A 358 13.16 -16.42 18.21
CA LEU A 358 12.33 -16.59 17.03
C LEU A 358 12.27 -15.31 16.20
N PHE A 359 12.06 -14.15 16.86
CA PHE A 359 12.02 -12.87 16.15
C PHE A 359 13.37 -12.53 15.51
N LYS A 360 14.50 -12.80 16.16
CA LYS A 360 15.84 -12.58 15.54
C LYS A 360 15.99 -13.35 14.23
N LYS A 361 15.59 -14.63 14.20
CA LYS A 361 15.59 -15.44 12.97
C LYS A 361 14.68 -14.88 11.87
N ILE A 362 13.49 -14.38 12.26
CA ILE A 362 12.56 -13.75 11.32
C ILE A 362 13.15 -12.45 10.78
N LYS A 363 13.73 -11.61 11.64
CA LYS A 363 14.38 -10.35 11.26
C LYS A 363 15.51 -10.59 10.25
N GLU A 364 16.36 -11.61 10.49
CA GLU A 364 17.40 -11.99 9.54
C GLU A 364 16.83 -12.39 8.17
N LYS A 365 15.75 -13.19 8.13
CA LYS A 365 15.08 -13.55 6.86
C LYS A 365 14.50 -12.32 6.15
N LEU A 366 13.79 -11.45 6.87
CA LEU A 366 13.15 -10.26 6.32
C LEU A 366 14.14 -9.20 5.84
N CYS A 367 15.33 -9.12 6.45
CA CYS A 367 16.39 -8.19 6.07
C CYS A 367 17.33 -8.72 4.97
N ARG A 368 17.10 -9.93 4.45
CA ARG A 368 17.82 -10.41 3.28
C ARG A 368 17.42 -9.63 2.03
N LYS A 369 18.39 -9.41 1.14
CA LYS A 369 18.13 -8.84 -0.17
C LYS A 369 17.15 -9.74 -0.94
N ARG A 370 16.10 -9.16 -1.46
CA ARG A 370 15.06 -9.84 -2.23
C ARG A 370 14.97 -9.22 -3.61
N THR A 371 14.81 -10.05 -4.62
CA THR A 371 14.58 -9.62 -6.00
C THR A 371 13.29 -10.21 -6.53
N SER A 372 12.69 -9.55 -7.53
CA SER A 372 11.56 -10.12 -8.26
C SER A 372 12.00 -11.36 -9.04
N LYS A 373 11.12 -12.35 -9.11
CA LYS A 373 11.36 -13.63 -9.80
C LYS A 373 10.22 -13.94 -10.75
N VAL A 374 10.52 -14.61 -11.84
CA VAL A 374 9.50 -15.09 -12.78
C VAL A 374 8.54 -16.02 -12.06
N GLN A 375 7.24 -15.72 -12.14
CA GLN A 375 6.20 -16.43 -11.38
C GLN A 375 5.78 -17.77 -11.99
N GLU A 376 6.28 -18.17 -13.14
CA GLU A 376 5.90 -19.40 -13.84
C GLU A 376 6.09 -20.67 -13.00
N SER A 377 7.12 -20.72 -12.17
CA SER A 377 7.39 -21.86 -11.31
C SER A 377 6.44 -21.99 -10.11
N ILE A 378 5.85 -20.86 -9.67
CA ILE A 378 4.89 -20.81 -8.56
C ILE A 378 3.48 -21.12 -9.07
N ALA A 379 3.12 -20.63 -10.26
CA ALA A 379 1.82 -20.89 -10.89
C ALA A 379 1.57 -22.38 -11.14
N GLY A 380 2.57 -23.12 -11.57
CA GLY A 380 2.47 -24.57 -11.79
C GLY A 380 2.21 -25.36 -10.50
N GLN A 381 2.83 -24.95 -9.41
CA GLN A 381 2.68 -25.67 -8.12
C GLN A 381 1.38 -25.36 -7.39
N VAL A 382 0.89 -24.11 -7.46
CA VAL A 382 -0.37 -23.69 -6.81
C VAL A 382 -1.57 -24.11 -7.64
N GLY A 383 -1.51 -24.00 -8.97
CA GLY A 383 -2.57 -24.42 -9.88
C GLY A 383 -2.84 -25.92 -9.82
N LEU A 384 -1.80 -26.75 -9.79
CA LEU A 384 -1.94 -28.21 -9.66
C LEU A 384 -2.57 -28.63 -8.33
N LYS A 385 -2.14 -28.02 -7.21
CA LYS A 385 -2.71 -28.34 -5.88
C LYS A 385 -4.16 -27.86 -5.71
N MET A 386 -4.57 -26.78 -6.40
CA MET A 386 -5.96 -26.30 -6.38
C MET A 386 -6.86 -27.16 -7.27
N MET A 387 -6.37 -27.66 -8.39
CA MET A 387 -7.13 -28.55 -9.29
C MET A 387 -7.32 -29.96 -8.70
N GLU A 388 -6.38 -30.43 -7.87
CA GLU A 388 -6.52 -31.72 -7.19
C GLU A 388 -7.51 -31.70 -6.00
N LYS A 389 -7.93 -30.52 -5.53
CA LYS A 389 -8.87 -30.35 -4.41
C LYS A 389 -10.26 -29.81 -4.82
N ALA A 390 -10.49 -29.53 -6.10
CA ALA A 390 -11.78 -29.14 -6.67
C ALA A 390 -12.53 -30.36 -7.21
#